data_6b6517aafca64b6e98470a42f8a183e7
#
_entry.id   6b6517aafca64b6e98470a42f8a183e7
#
_cell.length_a   1.000
_cell.length_b   1.000
_cell.length_c   1.000
_cell.angle_alpha   90.00
_cell.angle_beta   90.00
_cell.angle_gamma   90.00
#
_symmetry.space_group_name_H-M   'P 1'
#
loop_
_entity.id
_entity.type
_entity.pdbx_description
1 polymer ?
#
loop_
_entity_poly.entity_id
_entity_poly.type
_entity_poly.pdbx_seq_one_letter_code
_entity_poly.pdbx_strand_id
1 'polypeptide(L)'
;MKTRFSIAVGRPRVLARAAVGLLMIAAVAIVAVPPAQAADESITVNFAAAGGAPTYRASGWIYGMTEDASGPADHFYRDVKFRYMRAGGAQLASPGGWVNGGYERRWNATVAQARRTIALGGQFILLPHDLWGADGYPISRFPGDNGNWTDYDNFLTRVINDVRAAGITVQWDIWNEPNITLFWNRPQAQYFELWRRSYQRIRAAFPGGLIVGPSCACVPSTTHAFWNQYLDYVRANNVVPDIISWHSLPGDPVANVAAANATLDPRGIPHPRPYQINEYGAPDEQNPADGAWYIARLERAGADGLRANWAGGNNLHDHLGNLVLRNSAGQHVPKGEWWAYRFYGSQTGQVVAVTPSANYDAFATKDTGTAKILVGGGRTTGNIAVNLQRLDTTSGVVQNNQVRVHVQRIPDNGGGAVQGPVTIQNSVVTLSNNSTTVNLPHSAVNDSFTITLLPPSDTAFDSVAVAQHSQQCLDNPNRSTTDGNVQQQFHCEGGDQQLWNFRPVAGVADTYTVVNRQSGKCLDVSGVSTADGAAVHQWTCTSGLNQQFALRRVTYSGNDPHDYQLVARHSGKCVDVSTVSTAPRAPIHQWTCIPPGQGSPRNQTWRLWGR
;
A
#
# COMPACT_ATOMS: atom_id res chain seq x y z
N MET A 1 -65.45 29.42 -12.14
CA MET A 1 -65.91 29.95 -13.45
C MET A 1 -65.32 28.98 -14.48
N LYS A 2 -66.15 28.10 -15.01
CA LYS A 2 -66.77 28.13 -16.33
C LYS A 2 -65.74 28.24 -17.45
N THR A 3 -65.59 27.42 -18.50
CA THR A 3 -66.56 26.57 -19.25
C THR A 3 -65.70 25.80 -20.27
N ARG A 4 -65.80 24.50 -20.43
CA ARG A 4 -66.64 23.71 -21.38
C ARG A 4 -66.14 23.60 -22.83
N PHE A 5 -65.99 22.35 -23.26
CA PHE A 5 -66.52 21.61 -24.46
C PHE A 5 -65.87 21.95 -25.84
N SER A 6 -65.65 21.03 -26.76
CA SER A 6 -66.50 19.95 -27.27
C SER A 6 -65.72 18.95 -28.15
N ILE A 7 -66.24 17.77 -28.18
CA ILE A 7 -66.10 16.54 -28.94
C ILE A 7 -66.46 16.74 -30.43
N ALA A 8 -65.79 15.99 -31.33
CA ALA A 8 -66.44 15.49 -32.54
C ALA A 8 -65.85 14.13 -32.97
N VAL A 9 -66.74 13.22 -33.19
CA VAL A 9 -66.66 11.79 -33.58
C VAL A 9 -66.73 11.65 -35.10
N GLY A 10 -66.07 10.63 -35.66
CA GLY A 10 -66.27 10.21 -37.02
C GLY A 10 -65.53 8.94 -37.45
N ARG A 11 -66.21 7.83 -37.48
CA ARG A 11 -65.85 6.53 -38.11
C ARG A 11 -66.50 6.40 -39.50
N PRO A 12 -66.36 5.31 -40.29
CA PRO A 12 -65.27 4.36 -40.61
C PRO A 12 -65.20 4.06 -42.14
N ARG A 13 -64.37 3.03 -42.51
CA ARG A 13 -64.42 2.13 -43.69
C ARG A 13 -63.07 2.06 -44.43
N VAL A 14 -62.54 0.98 -44.99
CA VAL A 14 -62.83 -0.43 -45.23
C VAL A 14 -61.54 -1.06 -45.81
N LEU A 15 -61.31 -2.33 -45.54
CA LEU A 15 -60.33 -3.31 -46.00
C LEU A 15 -59.74 -3.17 -47.40
N ALA A 16 -58.42 -3.38 -47.50
CA ALA A 16 -57.79 -4.14 -48.63
C ALA A 16 -56.57 -4.93 -48.10
N ARG A 17 -56.60 -6.25 -48.23
CA ARG A 17 -55.45 -7.16 -47.98
C ARG A 17 -54.49 -7.07 -49.16
N ALA A 18 -53.21 -6.84 -48.87
CA ALA A 18 -52.11 -7.20 -49.77
C ALA A 18 -50.99 -7.86 -48.92
N ALA A 19 -50.68 -9.11 -49.23
CA ALA A 19 -49.58 -9.85 -48.68
C ALA A 19 -48.26 -9.33 -49.30
N VAL A 20 -47.31 -8.89 -48.46
CA VAL A 20 -45.93 -8.60 -48.86
C VAL A 20 -45.00 -9.30 -47.88
N GLY A 21 -44.10 -10.09 -48.45
CA GLY A 21 -43.19 -10.94 -47.71
C GLY A 21 -42.25 -10.15 -46.80
N LEU A 22 -42.02 -10.70 -45.59
CA LEU A 22 -41.04 -10.20 -44.65
C LEU A 22 -39.61 -10.56 -45.14
N LEU A 23 -38.88 -9.57 -45.63
CA LEU A 23 -37.41 -9.62 -45.64
C LEU A 23 -36.94 -9.15 -44.24
N MET A 24 -36.47 -10.09 -43.41
CA MET A 24 -35.74 -9.72 -42.19
C MET A 24 -34.36 -9.19 -42.58
N ILE A 25 -34.20 -7.87 -42.60
CA ILE A 25 -32.90 -7.24 -42.56
C ILE A 25 -32.47 -7.22 -41.08
N ALA A 26 -31.52 -8.08 -40.72
CA ALA A 26 -30.86 -8.01 -39.41
C ALA A 26 -30.06 -6.69 -39.36
N ALA A 27 -30.61 -5.67 -38.72
CA ALA A 27 -29.88 -4.47 -38.38
C ALA A 27 -28.83 -4.86 -37.34
N VAL A 28 -27.57 -5.04 -37.75
CA VAL A 28 -26.43 -5.08 -36.87
C VAL A 28 -26.34 -3.67 -36.28
N ALA A 29 -26.77 -3.52 -35.04
CA ALA A 29 -26.52 -2.31 -34.24
C ALA A 29 -25.00 -2.21 -34.04
N ILE A 30 -24.33 -1.41 -34.87
CA ILE A 30 -22.97 -0.96 -34.59
C ILE A 30 -23.11 -0.09 -33.34
N VAL A 31 -22.78 -0.68 -32.19
CA VAL A 31 -22.56 0.11 -30.96
C VAL A 31 -21.34 0.98 -31.27
N ALA A 32 -21.58 2.25 -31.54
CA ALA A 32 -20.51 3.22 -31.69
C ALA A 32 -19.76 3.24 -30.35
N VAL A 33 -18.53 2.75 -30.33
CA VAL A 33 -17.60 2.95 -29.22
C VAL A 33 -17.43 4.47 -29.13
N PRO A 34 -17.75 5.10 -27.99
CA PRO A 34 -17.52 6.53 -27.85
C PRO A 34 -16.06 6.83 -28.16
N PRO A 35 -15.73 7.95 -28.85
CA PRO A 35 -14.36 8.31 -29.13
C PRO A 35 -13.59 8.33 -27.82
N ALA A 36 -12.41 7.70 -27.80
CA ALA A 36 -11.54 7.73 -26.63
C ALA A 36 -11.33 9.19 -26.25
N GLN A 37 -11.70 9.56 -25.02
CA GLN A 37 -11.48 10.88 -24.50
C GLN A 37 -9.97 11.15 -24.52
N ALA A 38 -9.56 12.31 -25.03
CA ALA A 38 -8.14 12.67 -25.08
C ALA A 38 -7.56 12.63 -23.66
N ALA A 39 -6.35 12.09 -23.53
CA ALA A 39 -5.67 12.07 -22.24
C ALA A 39 -5.23 13.48 -21.88
N ASP A 40 -5.43 13.86 -20.62
CA ASP A 40 -5.04 15.15 -20.09
C ASP A 40 -3.53 15.18 -19.81
N GLU A 41 -2.96 14.06 -19.37
CA GLU A 41 -1.52 13.86 -19.17
C GLU A 41 -1.07 12.47 -19.62
N SER A 42 0.24 12.31 -19.86
CA SER A 42 0.79 11.02 -20.26
C SER A 42 2.09 10.67 -19.55
N ILE A 43 2.22 9.39 -19.21
CA ILE A 43 3.42 8.74 -18.68
C ILE A 43 3.94 7.77 -19.74
N THR A 44 5.25 7.63 -19.89
CA THR A 44 5.84 6.62 -20.78
C THR A 44 6.64 5.60 -19.99
N VAL A 45 6.37 4.31 -20.18
CA VAL A 45 7.12 3.19 -19.61
C VAL A 45 7.87 2.49 -20.75
N ASN A 46 9.20 2.49 -20.71
CA ASN A 46 10.05 1.87 -21.72
C ASN A 46 10.66 0.57 -21.20
N PHE A 47 10.12 -0.57 -21.62
CA PHE A 47 10.57 -1.88 -21.15
C PHE A 47 11.94 -2.31 -21.70
N ALA A 48 12.49 -1.65 -22.71
CA ALA A 48 13.86 -1.91 -23.19
C ALA A 48 14.94 -1.29 -22.27
N ALA A 49 14.61 -0.22 -21.55
CA ALA A 49 15.54 0.44 -20.65
C ALA A 49 15.37 -0.13 -19.22
N ALA A 50 16.03 -1.26 -18.97
CA ALA A 50 15.95 -1.98 -17.70
C ALA A 50 17.17 -1.66 -16.81
N GLY A 51 16.90 -1.54 -15.50
CA GLY A 51 17.88 -1.33 -14.44
C GLY A 51 18.08 -2.57 -13.55
N GLY A 52 18.45 -2.35 -12.30
CA GLY A 52 18.57 -3.37 -11.27
C GLY A 52 17.20 -3.86 -10.74
N ALA A 53 17.27 -4.67 -9.69
CA ALA A 53 16.07 -5.09 -8.95
C ALA A 53 15.46 -3.92 -8.15
N PRO A 54 14.15 -3.97 -7.82
CA PRO A 54 13.53 -3.05 -6.89
C PRO A 54 14.28 -2.99 -5.55
N THR A 55 14.44 -1.80 -5.00
CA THR A 55 15.17 -1.60 -3.74
C THR A 55 14.28 -1.34 -2.54
N TYR A 56 12.98 -1.16 -2.77
CA TYR A 56 11.93 -0.92 -1.76
C TYR A 56 12.23 0.25 -0.84
N ARG A 57 12.84 1.32 -1.37
CA ARG A 57 13.33 2.48 -0.63
C ARG A 57 12.25 3.26 0.10
N ALA A 58 11.00 3.22 -0.40
CA ALA A 58 9.88 3.91 0.23
C ALA A 58 9.30 3.16 1.45
N SER A 59 9.74 1.94 1.75
CA SER A 59 9.16 1.09 2.79
C SER A 59 9.77 1.30 4.18
N GLY A 60 9.93 2.56 4.59
CA GLY A 60 10.32 2.97 5.93
C GLY A 60 9.23 3.79 6.61
N TRP A 61 9.19 3.77 7.94
CA TRP A 61 8.21 4.51 8.75
C TRP A 61 8.84 5.11 9.98
N ILE A 62 8.33 6.28 10.40
CA ILE A 62 8.55 6.75 11.76
C ILE A 62 7.49 6.13 12.66
N TYR A 63 7.89 5.51 13.75
CA TYR A 63 7.01 4.80 14.68
C TYR A 63 6.09 3.77 13.98
N GLY A 64 4.86 3.58 14.47
CA GLY A 64 3.83 2.76 13.82
C GLY A 64 3.65 1.36 14.37
N MET A 65 4.46 0.93 15.37
CA MET A 65 4.21 -0.26 16.19
C MET A 65 3.57 0.14 17.52
N THR A 66 2.77 -0.75 18.12
CA THR A 66 2.29 -0.56 19.49
C THR A 66 3.45 -0.41 20.48
N GLU A 67 3.22 0.19 21.66
CA GLU A 67 4.25 0.41 22.68
C GLU A 67 4.99 -0.89 23.06
N ASP A 68 4.23 -1.98 23.20
CA ASP A 68 4.73 -3.32 23.51
C ASP A 68 5.23 -4.10 22.29
N ALA A 69 5.20 -3.48 21.12
CA ALA A 69 5.52 -4.06 19.83
C ALA A 69 4.66 -5.30 19.44
N SER A 70 3.47 -5.51 20.03
CA SER A 70 2.59 -6.65 19.70
C SER A 70 1.79 -6.45 18.41
N GLY A 71 1.62 -5.22 17.95
CA GLY A 71 0.82 -4.88 16.77
C GLY A 71 1.43 -3.76 15.92
N PRO A 72 0.86 -3.48 14.75
CA PRO A 72 0.00 -4.30 13.89
C PRO A 72 0.59 -5.67 13.52
N ALA A 73 -0.23 -6.62 13.00
CA ALA A 73 0.23 -7.97 12.65
C ALA A 73 1.37 -7.95 11.61
N ASP A 74 2.24 -8.97 11.65
CA ASP A 74 3.47 -9.04 10.85
C ASP A 74 3.28 -8.92 9.34
N HIS A 75 2.15 -9.41 8.80
CA HIS A 75 1.91 -9.33 7.36
C HIS A 75 1.83 -7.89 6.86
N PHE A 76 1.33 -6.94 7.68
CA PHE A 76 1.29 -5.53 7.30
C PHE A 76 2.68 -4.96 7.02
N TYR A 77 3.71 -5.48 7.66
CA TYR A 77 5.11 -5.10 7.44
C TYR A 77 5.75 -5.93 6.32
N ARG A 78 5.59 -7.25 6.32
CA ARG A 78 6.26 -8.15 5.36
C ARG A 78 5.79 -7.95 3.93
N ASP A 79 4.47 -7.76 3.75
CA ASP A 79 3.87 -7.63 2.41
C ASP A 79 4.27 -6.32 1.71
N VAL A 80 4.68 -5.31 2.46
CA VAL A 80 5.17 -4.03 1.95
C VAL A 80 6.71 -3.94 1.88
N LYS A 81 7.43 -5.06 2.11
CA LYS A 81 8.91 -5.10 2.12
C LYS A 81 9.53 -4.09 3.08
N PHE A 82 9.06 -4.09 4.32
CA PHE A 82 9.50 -3.22 5.40
C PHE A 82 11.02 -3.14 5.53
N ARG A 83 11.58 -1.91 5.57
CA ARG A 83 13.02 -1.66 5.60
C ARG A 83 13.50 -0.93 6.83
N TYR A 84 12.78 0.11 7.26
CA TYR A 84 13.24 0.99 8.34
C TYR A 84 12.12 1.35 9.30
N MET A 85 12.46 1.41 10.60
CA MET A 85 11.67 2.10 11.61
C MET A 85 12.56 3.10 12.35
N ARG A 86 12.09 4.34 12.50
CA ARG A 86 12.73 5.40 13.27
C ARG A 86 11.89 5.69 14.51
N ALA A 87 12.44 5.49 15.70
CA ALA A 87 11.72 5.68 16.96
C ALA A 87 12.67 5.89 18.15
N GLY A 88 12.14 6.49 19.24
CA GLY A 88 12.82 6.74 20.50
C GLY A 88 11.83 6.89 21.68
N GLY A 89 10.60 6.35 21.55
CA GLY A 89 9.59 6.39 22.61
C GLY A 89 8.93 7.75 22.81
N ALA A 90 8.88 8.62 21.78
CA ALA A 90 8.20 9.90 21.85
C ALA A 90 6.76 9.76 22.36
N GLN A 91 6.28 10.77 23.07
CA GLN A 91 4.92 10.89 23.63
C GLN A 91 4.54 9.82 24.67
N LEU A 92 5.41 8.87 24.98
CA LEU A 92 5.21 7.94 26.11
C LEU A 92 5.65 8.58 27.42
N ALA A 93 4.91 8.31 28.52
CA ALA A 93 5.07 8.96 29.84
C ALA A 93 5.08 10.49 29.70
N SER A 94 4.04 11.04 29.12
CA SER A 94 3.95 12.43 28.61
C SER A 94 3.64 13.46 29.70
N PRO A 95 4.48 14.52 29.93
CA PRO A 95 5.82 14.67 29.36
C PRO A 95 6.79 13.64 29.93
N GLY A 96 7.67 13.08 29.08
CA GLY A 96 8.56 11.96 29.45
C GLY A 96 10.01 12.17 29.04
N GLY A 97 10.75 11.06 28.96
CA GLY A 97 12.17 11.04 28.64
C GLY A 97 13.07 11.29 29.83
N TRP A 98 14.37 11.40 29.59
CA TRP A 98 15.40 11.61 30.62
C TRP A 98 15.13 12.84 31.51
N VAL A 99 14.75 13.95 30.87
CA VAL A 99 14.53 15.23 31.53
C VAL A 99 13.40 15.17 32.57
N ASN A 100 12.36 14.37 32.27
CA ASN A 100 11.13 14.28 33.09
C ASN A 100 10.99 12.93 33.83
N GLY A 101 12.07 12.13 33.93
CA GLY A 101 12.05 10.83 34.63
C GLY A 101 11.30 9.70 33.93
N GLY A 102 10.92 9.87 32.66
CA GLY A 102 10.20 8.87 31.88
C GLY A 102 11.09 8.02 30.96
N TYR A 103 12.40 8.02 31.17
CA TYR A 103 13.36 7.30 30.33
C TYR A 103 13.08 5.81 30.24
N GLU A 104 12.85 5.13 31.35
CA GLU A 104 12.69 3.67 31.39
C GLU A 104 11.51 3.18 30.53
N ARG A 105 10.35 3.84 30.62
CA ARG A 105 9.19 3.46 29.80
C ARG A 105 9.49 3.66 28.32
N ARG A 106 10.09 4.79 27.94
CA ARG A 106 10.47 5.08 26.55
C ARG A 106 11.50 4.08 26.03
N TRP A 107 12.50 3.76 26.84
CA TRP A 107 13.52 2.77 26.50
C TRP A 107 12.92 1.37 26.30
N ASN A 108 12.05 0.91 27.21
CA ASN A 108 11.40 -0.40 27.12
C ASN A 108 10.58 -0.53 25.83
N ALA A 109 9.80 0.48 25.47
CA ALA A 109 9.08 0.51 24.20
C ALA A 109 10.04 0.51 23.00
N THR A 110 11.08 1.33 23.06
CA THR A 110 12.09 1.45 22.00
C THR A 110 12.79 0.11 21.73
N VAL A 111 13.23 -0.60 22.77
CA VAL A 111 13.92 -1.88 22.59
C VAL A 111 12.99 -2.99 22.11
N ALA A 112 11.72 -3.00 22.54
CA ALA A 112 10.71 -3.93 22.05
C ALA A 112 10.47 -3.73 20.54
N GLN A 113 10.27 -2.48 20.13
CA GLN A 113 10.07 -2.11 18.72
C GLN A 113 11.33 -2.39 17.87
N ALA A 114 12.52 -2.11 18.39
CA ALA A 114 13.78 -2.42 17.70
C ALA A 114 13.95 -3.92 17.46
N ARG A 115 13.72 -4.75 18.47
CA ARG A 115 13.80 -6.22 18.34
C ARG A 115 12.81 -6.76 17.32
N ARG A 116 11.58 -6.27 17.34
CA ARG A 116 10.58 -6.68 16.35
C ARG A 116 10.93 -6.19 14.94
N THR A 117 11.41 -4.95 14.79
CA THR A 117 11.89 -4.43 13.49
C THR A 117 12.95 -5.34 12.90
N ILE A 118 13.95 -5.74 13.69
CA ILE A 118 15.01 -6.65 13.26
C ILE A 118 14.46 -8.03 12.91
N ALA A 119 13.54 -8.57 13.71
CA ALA A 119 12.89 -9.86 13.45
C ALA A 119 12.03 -9.87 12.18
N LEU A 120 11.52 -8.70 11.77
CA LEU A 120 10.80 -8.50 10.51
C LEU A 120 11.74 -8.29 9.31
N GLY A 121 13.05 -8.26 9.53
CA GLY A 121 14.07 -8.03 8.49
C GLY A 121 14.37 -6.55 8.21
N GLY A 122 13.83 -5.64 9.02
CA GLY A 122 14.08 -4.19 8.92
C GLY A 122 15.30 -3.74 9.72
N GLN A 123 15.68 -2.47 9.55
CA GLN A 123 16.72 -1.77 10.30
C GLN A 123 16.08 -0.73 11.22
N PHE A 124 16.58 -0.64 12.45
CA PHE A 124 16.05 0.30 13.43
C PHE A 124 16.94 1.55 13.50
N ILE A 125 16.31 2.72 13.41
CA ILE A 125 16.93 4.03 13.57
C ILE A 125 16.53 4.54 14.94
N LEU A 126 17.50 4.53 15.86
CA LEU A 126 17.31 5.02 17.23
C LEU A 126 17.37 6.55 17.24
N LEU A 127 16.39 7.17 17.90
CA LEU A 127 16.28 8.61 18.07
C LEU A 127 16.51 9.02 19.56
N PRO A 128 17.77 9.29 19.97
CA PRO A 128 18.09 9.72 21.34
C PRO A 128 17.34 10.99 21.77
N HIS A 129 17.05 11.89 20.84
CA HIS A 129 16.22 13.07 21.06
C HIS A 129 14.92 12.76 21.83
N ASP A 130 14.19 11.72 21.43
CA ASP A 130 12.93 11.35 22.06
C ASP A 130 13.16 10.74 23.44
N LEU A 131 14.23 9.95 23.60
CA LEU A 131 14.65 9.42 24.90
C LEU A 131 15.08 10.54 25.87
N TRP A 132 15.63 11.65 25.34
CA TRP A 132 15.92 12.85 26.13
C TRP A 132 14.63 13.51 26.63
N GLY A 133 13.59 13.59 25.80
CA GLY A 133 12.28 14.15 26.12
C GLY A 133 11.97 15.49 25.45
N ALA A 134 12.69 15.83 24.34
CA ALA A 134 12.48 17.07 23.59
C ALA A 134 11.43 16.95 22.47
N ASP A 135 10.54 15.98 22.55
CA ASP A 135 9.58 15.54 21.52
C ASP A 135 8.27 16.37 21.48
N GLY A 136 8.43 17.70 21.45
CA GLY A 136 7.30 18.64 21.35
C GLY A 136 6.66 19.03 22.68
N TYR A 137 7.18 18.55 23.82
CA TYR A 137 6.78 19.01 25.15
C TYR A 137 7.77 20.05 25.69
N PRO A 138 7.30 21.01 26.50
CA PRO A 138 8.19 21.92 27.22
C PRO A 138 9.16 21.14 28.10
N ILE A 139 10.45 21.38 27.96
CA ILE A 139 11.50 20.80 28.78
C ILE A 139 12.25 21.87 29.53
N SER A 140 12.69 21.55 30.76
CA SER A 140 13.38 22.50 31.66
C SER A 140 14.81 22.76 31.23
N ARG A 141 15.44 21.84 30.50
CA ARG A 141 16.86 21.93 30.14
C ARG A 141 17.15 21.23 28.81
N PHE A 142 18.05 21.83 28.05
CA PHE A 142 18.62 21.26 26.82
C PHE A 142 20.07 20.83 27.07
N PRO A 143 20.59 19.90 26.25
CA PRO A 143 21.99 19.50 26.29
C PRO A 143 22.93 20.72 26.18
N GLY A 144 23.86 20.87 27.13
CA GLY A 144 24.87 21.93 27.10
C GLY A 144 24.40 23.29 27.60
N ASP A 145 23.22 23.38 28.26
CA ASP A 145 22.76 24.62 28.88
C ASP A 145 23.83 25.17 29.88
N ASN A 146 24.07 26.48 29.82
CA ASN A 146 25.10 27.17 30.60
C ASN A 146 26.52 26.59 30.43
N GLY A 147 26.82 25.95 29.28
CA GLY A 147 28.10 25.31 29.01
C GLY A 147 28.32 23.98 29.73
N ASN A 148 27.31 23.48 30.46
CA ASN A 148 27.43 22.23 31.21
C ASN A 148 26.88 21.04 30.39
N TRP A 149 27.75 20.12 30.02
CA TRP A 149 27.45 18.93 29.25
C TRP A 149 27.28 17.67 30.09
N THR A 150 27.50 17.72 31.39
CA THR A 150 27.55 16.54 32.28
C THR A 150 26.28 15.72 32.21
N ASP A 151 25.11 16.37 32.27
CA ASP A 151 23.81 15.67 32.23
C ASP A 151 23.60 14.95 30.91
N TYR A 152 23.90 15.62 29.80
CA TYR A 152 23.78 14.99 28.48
C TYR A 152 24.80 13.87 28.26
N ASP A 153 26.03 14.05 28.75
CA ASP A 153 27.06 13.02 28.67
C ASP A 153 26.69 11.77 29.49
N ASN A 154 26.06 11.94 30.63
CA ASN A 154 25.51 10.83 31.43
C ASN A 154 24.36 10.13 30.70
N PHE A 155 23.43 10.91 30.16
CA PHE A 155 22.33 10.39 29.36
C PHE A 155 22.82 9.56 28.16
N LEU A 156 23.72 10.12 27.35
CA LEU A 156 24.22 9.43 26.17
C LEU A 156 25.01 8.18 26.55
N THR A 157 25.78 8.21 27.65
CA THR A 157 26.45 7.03 28.20
C THR A 157 25.44 5.96 28.60
N ARG A 158 24.33 6.34 29.23
CA ARG A 158 23.24 5.42 29.57
C ARG A 158 22.65 4.79 28.31
N VAL A 159 22.29 5.56 27.28
CA VAL A 159 21.71 5.05 26.02
C VAL A 159 22.69 4.07 25.35
N ILE A 160 23.98 4.41 25.26
CA ILE A 160 25.03 3.55 24.68
C ILE A 160 25.11 2.21 25.43
N ASN A 161 25.10 2.24 26.76
CA ASN A 161 25.16 1.03 27.58
C ASN A 161 23.92 0.18 27.43
N ASP A 162 22.74 0.80 27.37
CA ASP A 162 21.47 0.11 27.20
C ASP A 162 21.37 -0.56 25.82
N VAL A 163 21.84 0.09 24.74
CA VAL A 163 21.91 -0.52 23.41
C VAL A 163 22.84 -1.75 23.41
N ARG A 164 24.01 -1.65 24.09
CA ARG A 164 24.92 -2.79 24.25
C ARG A 164 24.29 -3.92 25.05
N ALA A 165 23.69 -3.61 26.19
CA ALA A 165 23.04 -4.60 27.05
C ALA A 165 21.85 -5.29 26.37
N ALA A 166 21.09 -4.56 25.51
CA ALA A 166 19.99 -5.09 24.74
C ALA A 166 20.47 -6.01 23.58
N GLY A 167 21.74 -5.92 23.18
CA GLY A 167 22.31 -6.68 22.06
C GLY A 167 21.67 -6.35 20.70
N ILE A 168 21.21 -5.12 20.50
CA ILE A 168 20.57 -4.66 19.26
C ILE A 168 21.51 -3.84 18.40
N THR A 169 21.36 -3.96 17.08
CA THR A 169 22.05 -3.10 16.10
C THR A 169 21.12 -1.97 15.70
N VAL A 170 21.59 -0.72 15.78
CA VAL A 170 20.82 0.47 15.43
C VAL A 170 21.63 1.42 14.54
N GLN A 171 20.91 2.21 13.73
CA GLN A 171 21.45 3.46 13.19
C GLN A 171 21.15 4.57 14.21
N TRP A 172 22.02 5.57 14.32
CA TRP A 172 21.94 6.61 15.34
C TRP A 172 21.51 7.93 14.73
N ASP A 173 20.26 8.33 14.90
CA ASP A 173 19.75 9.65 14.51
C ASP A 173 19.72 10.57 15.74
N ILE A 174 20.74 11.40 15.86
CA ILE A 174 21.09 12.07 17.11
C ILE A 174 19.96 12.98 17.63
N TRP A 175 19.35 13.78 16.74
CA TRP A 175 18.35 14.78 17.13
C TRP A 175 17.34 15.03 16.03
N ASN A 176 16.07 15.27 16.40
CA ASN A 176 14.98 15.62 15.50
C ASN A 176 14.89 17.12 15.30
N GLU A 177 14.81 17.57 14.03
CA GLU A 177 14.49 18.94 13.61
C GLU A 177 15.20 20.06 14.41
N PRO A 178 16.53 20.02 14.49
CA PRO A 178 17.29 20.96 15.32
C PRO A 178 17.27 22.41 14.83
N ASN A 179 16.65 22.66 13.68
CA ASN A 179 16.53 23.98 13.06
C ASN A 179 15.23 24.73 13.44
N ILE A 180 14.31 24.08 14.17
CA ILE A 180 13.06 24.72 14.60
C ILE A 180 12.94 24.75 16.13
N THR A 181 12.31 25.80 16.65
CA THR A 181 12.22 26.06 18.08
C THR A 181 11.38 25.05 18.86
N LEU A 182 10.51 24.30 18.16
CA LEU A 182 9.72 23.23 18.78
C LEU A 182 10.60 22.14 19.40
N PHE A 183 11.69 21.77 18.72
CA PHE A 183 12.58 20.69 19.14
C PHE A 183 13.96 21.18 19.60
N TRP A 184 14.37 22.41 19.20
CA TRP A 184 15.62 23.00 19.64
C TRP A 184 15.48 24.51 19.87
N ASN A 185 15.19 24.90 21.10
CA ASN A 185 15.04 26.30 21.48
C ASN A 185 16.33 26.84 22.16
N ARG A 186 17.47 26.69 21.49
CA ARG A 186 18.80 27.16 21.91
C ARG A 186 19.59 27.62 20.69
N PRO A 187 20.73 28.35 20.88
CA PRO A 187 21.58 28.74 19.75
C PRO A 187 22.02 27.55 18.92
N GLN A 188 22.11 27.72 17.60
CA GLN A 188 22.55 26.66 16.67
C GLN A 188 23.95 26.14 16.96
N ALA A 189 24.88 27.02 17.44
CA ALA A 189 26.21 26.60 17.85
C ALA A 189 26.21 25.57 18.96
N GLN A 190 25.24 25.62 19.90
CA GLN A 190 25.08 24.64 20.95
C GLN A 190 24.61 23.29 20.39
N TYR A 191 23.72 23.29 19.37
CA TYR A 191 23.35 22.06 18.64
C TYR A 191 24.56 21.46 17.88
N PHE A 192 25.37 22.27 17.22
CA PHE A 192 26.55 21.77 16.50
C PHE A 192 27.56 21.12 17.45
N GLU A 193 27.72 21.66 18.66
CA GLU A 193 28.56 21.03 19.69
C GLU A 193 27.93 19.73 20.23
N LEU A 194 26.60 19.69 20.42
CA LEU A 194 25.87 18.45 20.72
C LEU A 194 26.14 17.39 19.67
N TRP A 195 26.03 17.76 18.38
CA TRP A 195 26.30 16.86 17.27
C TRP A 195 27.72 16.27 17.35
N ARG A 196 28.72 17.12 17.49
CA ARG A 196 30.13 16.71 17.54
C ARG A 196 30.39 15.74 18.70
N ARG A 197 29.91 16.08 19.91
CA ARG A 197 30.04 15.24 21.11
C ARG A 197 29.39 13.88 20.93
N SER A 198 28.15 13.88 20.45
CA SER A 198 27.39 12.65 20.23
C SER A 198 28.06 11.78 19.17
N TYR A 199 28.43 12.35 18.04
CA TYR A 199 29.12 11.64 16.98
C TYR A 199 30.40 10.94 17.47
N GLN A 200 31.25 11.67 18.18
CA GLN A 200 32.52 11.14 18.69
C GLN A 200 32.32 10.01 19.70
N ARG A 201 31.36 10.17 20.63
CA ARG A 201 31.08 9.15 21.66
C ARG A 201 30.43 7.91 21.08
N ILE A 202 29.48 8.07 20.15
CA ILE A 202 28.85 6.95 19.46
C ILE A 202 29.88 6.21 18.61
N ARG A 203 30.71 6.93 17.86
CA ARG A 203 31.77 6.33 17.03
C ARG A 203 32.82 5.58 17.85
N ALA A 204 33.18 6.09 19.01
CA ALA A 204 34.08 5.41 19.94
C ALA A 204 33.46 4.14 20.54
N ALA A 205 32.17 4.17 20.81
CA ALA A 205 31.43 3.04 21.37
C ALA A 205 31.06 1.96 20.35
N PHE A 206 30.76 2.38 19.10
CA PHE A 206 30.33 1.56 17.98
C PHE A 206 31.08 2.01 16.69
N PRO A 207 32.30 1.56 16.47
CA PRO A 207 33.14 2.01 15.33
C PRO A 207 32.47 1.81 13.96
N GLY A 208 31.67 0.74 13.79
CA GLY A 208 30.90 0.43 12.58
C GLY A 208 29.45 0.92 12.60
N GLY A 209 29.01 1.60 13.67
CA GLY A 209 27.65 2.09 13.79
C GLY A 209 27.38 3.24 12.82
N LEU A 210 26.27 3.18 12.10
CA LEU A 210 25.88 4.23 11.15
C LEU A 210 25.23 5.41 11.91
N ILE A 211 25.72 6.62 11.63
CA ILE A 211 25.22 7.87 12.21
C ILE A 211 24.46 8.64 11.14
N VAL A 212 23.23 9.01 11.46
CA VAL A 212 22.25 9.67 10.60
C VAL A 212 22.12 11.13 11.02
N GLY A 213 22.00 12.05 10.08
CA GLY A 213 21.72 13.45 10.40
C GLY A 213 21.86 14.42 9.21
N PRO A 214 21.42 15.66 9.40
CA PRO A 214 20.94 16.30 10.63
C PRO A 214 19.46 16.09 10.96
N SER A 215 18.67 15.41 10.09
CA SER A 215 17.21 15.22 10.26
C SER A 215 16.47 16.55 10.52
N CYS A 216 16.79 17.57 9.70
CA CYS A 216 16.22 18.90 9.86
C CYS A 216 14.84 19.01 9.20
N ALA A 217 13.97 19.85 9.77
CA ALA A 217 12.73 20.32 9.15
C ALA A 217 13.06 21.28 7.98
N CYS A 218 13.83 20.78 7.02
CA CYS A 218 14.30 21.57 5.89
C CYS A 218 14.65 20.66 4.72
N VAL A 219 14.39 21.09 3.50
CA VAL A 219 14.94 20.47 2.30
C VAL A 219 16.35 21.01 2.01
N PRO A 220 17.27 20.19 1.47
CA PRO A 220 18.59 20.64 1.05
C PRO A 220 18.51 21.82 0.08
N SER A 221 19.32 22.86 0.32
CA SER A 221 19.38 24.04 -0.55
C SER A 221 20.68 24.80 -0.35
N THR A 222 21.22 25.37 -1.42
CA THR A 222 22.41 26.25 -1.36
C THR A 222 22.15 27.56 -0.62
N THR A 223 20.90 27.91 -0.39
CA THR A 223 20.49 29.15 0.31
C THR A 223 19.95 28.90 1.73
N HIS A 224 19.73 27.65 2.14
CA HIS A 224 19.18 27.37 3.47
C HIS A 224 20.27 27.49 4.55
N ALA A 225 20.17 28.51 5.40
CA ALA A 225 21.19 28.87 6.36
C ALA A 225 21.62 27.74 7.29
N PHE A 226 20.66 27.08 7.99
CA PHE A 226 20.96 25.98 8.89
C PHE A 226 21.68 24.83 8.18
N TRP A 227 21.15 24.41 7.00
CA TRP A 227 21.70 23.31 6.23
C TRP A 227 23.16 23.55 5.86
N ASN A 228 23.47 24.72 5.34
CA ASN A 228 24.83 25.07 4.95
C ASN A 228 25.78 25.20 6.14
N GLN A 229 25.36 25.86 7.23
CA GLN A 229 26.15 25.98 8.46
C GLN A 229 26.45 24.60 9.09
N TYR A 230 25.47 23.71 9.08
CA TYR A 230 25.67 22.34 9.56
C TYR A 230 26.71 21.59 8.72
N LEU A 231 26.59 21.62 7.39
CA LEU A 231 27.56 20.96 6.50
C LEU A 231 28.97 21.53 6.66
N ASP A 232 29.11 22.85 6.78
CA ASP A 232 30.39 23.50 7.03
C ASP A 232 31.00 23.05 8.35
N TYR A 233 30.20 23.00 9.41
CA TYR A 233 30.64 22.57 10.74
C TYR A 233 31.08 21.11 10.77
N VAL A 234 30.27 20.19 10.24
CA VAL A 234 30.59 18.75 10.27
C VAL A 234 31.81 18.42 9.41
N ARG A 235 32.01 19.15 8.30
CA ARG A 235 33.20 19.03 7.46
C ARG A 235 34.45 19.52 8.19
N ALA A 236 34.39 20.70 8.79
CA ALA A 236 35.52 21.31 9.51
C ALA A 236 35.96 20.47 10.75
N ASN A 237 35.03 19.79 11.40
CA ASN A 237 35.31 19.00 12.61
C ASN A 237 35.49 17.49 12.34
N ASN A 238 35.47 17.05 11.09
CA ASN A 238 35.54 15.63 10.69
C ASN A 238 34.47 14.73 11.36
N VAL A 239 33.25 15.22 11.40
CA VAL A 239 32.09 14.52 11.98
C VAL A 239 30.90 14.45 11.01
N VAL A 240 31.22 14.29 9.71
CA VAL A 240 30.20 14.13 8.66
C VAL A 240 29.40 12.86 8.91
N PRO A 241 28.05 12.90 8.91
CA PRO A 241 27.24 11.70 9.10
C PRO A 241 27.49 10.65 8.01
N ASP A 242 27.34 9.37 8.35
CA ASP A 242 27.40 8.29 7.37
C ASP A 242 26.22 8.36 6.40
N ILE A 243 25.05 8.71 6.92
CA ILE A 243 23.81 8.87 6.17
C ILE A 243 23.33 10.32 6.36
N ILE A 244 23.25 11.06 5.26
CA ILE A 244 22.70 12.42 5.30
C ILE A 244 21.17 12.36 5.23
N SER A 245 20.50 13.07 6.15
CA SER A 245 19.05 13.02 6.31
C SER A 245 18.41 14.40 6.41
N TRP A 246 17.16 14.46 5.97
CA TRP A 246 16.30 15.64 6.07
C TRP A 246 14.82 15.25 6.02
N HIS A 247 13.93 16.19 6.36
CA HIS A 247 12.49 16.02 6.21
C HIS A 247 11.99 16.73 4.95
N SER A 248 11.00 16.13 4.30
CA SER A 248 10.37 16.64 3.07
C SER A 248 8.85 16.56 3.21
N LEU A 249 8.27 17.61 3.80
CA LEU A 249 6.87 17.69 4.20
C LEU A 249 6.23 19.03 3.75
N PRO A 250 5.85 19.18 2.46
CA PRO A 250 6.01 18.29 1.30
C PRO A 250 7.37 18.44 0.59
N GLY A 251 7.58 17.67 -0.50
CA GLY A 251 8.73 17.86 -1.38
C GLY A 251 8.95 16.74 -2.41
N ASP A 252 9.82 17.00 -3.38
CA ASP A 252 10.18 16.03 -4.42
C ASP A 252 11.54 15.37 -4.09
N PRO A 253 11.56 14.06 -3.78
CA PRO A 253 12.79 13.32 -3.49
C PRO A 253 13.89 13.47 -4.54
N VAL A 254 13.53 13.49 -5.83
CA VAL A 254 14.52 13.61 -6.93
C VAL A 254 15.18 15.00 -6.91
N ALA A 255 14.38 16.04 -6.79
CA ALA A 255 14.89 17.41 -6.69
C ALA A 255 15.71 17.62 -5.41
N ASN A 256 15.26 17.03 -4.30
CA ASN A 256 15.94 17.14 -3.00
C ASN A 256 17.32 16.50 -3.03
N VAL A 257 17.47 15.29 -3.60
CA VAL A 257 18.78 14.63 -3.74
C VAL A 257 19.71 15.42 -4.66
N ALA A 258 19.20 15.96 -5.78
CA ALA A 258 20.00 16.81 -6.65
C ALA A 258 20.49 18.07 -5.91
N ALA A 259 19.63 18.72 -5.14
CA ALA A 259 19.99 19.87 -4.32
C ALA A 259 20.98 19.50 -3.20
N ALA A 260 20.82 18.33 -2.55
CA ALA A 260 21.80 17.84 -1.58
C ALA A 260 23.19 17.71 -2.21
N ASN A 261 23.30 17.02 -3.35
CA ASN A 261 24.58 16.88 -4.08
C ASN A 261 25.23 18.24 -4.38
N ALA A 262 24.44 19.21 -4.88
CA ALA A 262 24.92 20.56 -5.18
C ALA A 262 25.45 21.32 -3.93
N THR A 263 25.03 20.94 -2.72
CA THR A 263 25.54 21.52 -1.46
C THR A 263 26.79 20.79 -0.93
N LEU A 264 26.97 19.52 -1.29
CA LEU A 264 28.10 18.70 -0.89
C LEU A 264 29.35 18.96 -1.74
N ASP A 265 29.19 19.20 -3.05
CA ASP A 265 30.26 19.43 -4.00
C ASP A 265 31.27 20.52 -3.56
N PRO A 266 30.84 21.74 -3.22
CA PRO A 266 31.78 22.81 -2.86
C PRO A 266 32.51 22.55 -1.54
N ARG A 267 32.04 21.57 -0.74
CA ARG A 267 32.65 21.17 0.54
C ARG A 267 33.57 19.95 0.42
N GLY A 268 33.67 19.37 -0.78
CA GLY A 268 34.42 18.13 -1.00
C GLY A 268 33.88 16.97 -0.14
N ILE A 269 32.57 16.96 0.14
CA ILE A 269 31.93 15.82 0.80
C ILE A 269 31.50 14.84 -0.30
N PRO A 270 32.02 13.60 -0.31
CA PRO A 270 31.76 12.64 -1.39
C PRO A 270 30.28 12.32 -1.56
N HIS A 271 29.83 12.21 -2.82
CA HIS A 271 28.55 11.68 -3.23
C HIS A 271 28.68 10.91 -4.57
N PRO A 272 27.74 10.01 -5.00
CA PRO A 272 26.54 9.63 -4.24
C PRO A 272 26.89 8.97 -2.92
N ARG A 273 26.04 9.17 -1.93
CA ARG A 273 26.16 8.56 -0.60
C ARG A 273 24.77 8.15 -0.11
N PRO A 274 24.64 7.36 0.98
CA PRO A 274 23.34 7.05 1.55
C PRO A 274 22.60 8.32 1.98
N TYR A 275 21.37 8.46 1.49
CA TYR A 275 20.45 9.52 1.86
C TYR A 275 19.19 8.92 2.51
N GLN A 276 18.68 9.60 3.53
CA GLN A 276 17.38 9.30 4.13
C GLN A 276 16.54 10.56 4.15
N ILE A 277 15.38 10.51 3.48
CA ILE A 277 14.29 11.45 3.69
C ILE A 277 13.46 10.85 4.82
N ASN A 278 13.92 11.09 6.06
CA ASN A 278 13.48 10.35 7.22
C ASN A 278 12.19 10.89 7.89
N GLU A 279 11.54 11.84 7.21
CA GLU A 279 10.11 12.13 7.29
C GLU A 279 9.61 12.66 5.94
N TYR A 280 8.69 11.93 5.29
CA TYR A 280 8.00 12.36 4.09
C TYR A 280 6.50 12.07 4.18
N GLY A 281 5.70 12.64 3.30
CA GLY A 281 4.25 12.50 3.26
C GLY A 281 3.57 13.38 4.31
N ALA A 282 3.32 14.64 3.96
CA ALA A 282 2.54 15.59 4.77
C ALA A 282 1.12 15.05 5.05
N PRO A 283 0.36 15.59 6.01
CA PRO A 283 -0.95 15.04 6.38
C PRO A 283 -1.92 14.90 5.19
N ASP A 284 -1.90 15.83 4.25
CA ASP A 284 -2.71 15.82 3.03
C ASP A 284 -2.14 14.94 1.90
N GLU A 285 -0.93 14.42 2.06
CA GLU A 285 -0.25 13.51 1.13
C GLU A 285 -0.35 12.03 1.55
N GLN A 286 -1.08 11.74 2.64
CA GLN A 286 -1.23 10.38 3.15
C GLN A 286 -2.45 9.69 2.54
N ASN A 287 -2.36 9.42 1.24
CA ASN A 287 -3.37 8.77 0.42
C ASN A 287 -2.71 7.89 -0.67
N PRO A 288 -3.45 7.00 -1.34
CA PRO A 288 -2.90 6.09 -2.35
C PRO A 288 -2.16 6.78 -3.50
N ALA A 289 -2.66 7.91 -3.99
CA ALA A 289 -2.09 8.62 -5.13
C ALA A 289 -0.71 9.21 -4.81
N ASP A 290 -0.61 9.96 -3.71
CA ASP A 290 0.66 10.54 -3.28
C ASP A 290 1.64 9.45 -2.80
N GLY A 291 1.16 8.40 -2.10
CA GLY A 291 1.99 7.26 -1.70
C GLY A 291 2.65 6.57 -2.90
N ALA A 292 1.90 6.31 -3.96
CA ALA A 292 2.43 5.72 -5.19
C ALA A 292 3.43 6.66 -5.91
N TRP A 293 3.17 7.97 -5.89
CA TRP A 293 4.09 8.97 -6.43
C TRP A 293 5.42 9.00 -5.65
N TYR A 294 5.36 9.03 -4.31
CA TYR A 294 6.56 9.00 -3.47
C TYR A 294 7.38 7.71 -3.68
N ILE A 295 6.72 6.56 -3.84
CA ILE A 295 7.40 5.30 -4.17
C ILE A 295 8.24 5.45 -5.44
N ALA A 296 7.66 5.98 -6.52
CA ALA A 296 8.37 6.19 -7.79
C ALA A 296 9.53 7.18 -7.64
N ARG A 297 9.31 8.27 -6.91
CA ARG A 297 10.32 9.33 -6.71
C ARG A 297 11.49 8.88 -5.83
N LEU A 298 11.24 8.15 -4.75
CA LEU A 298 12.27 7.65 -3.84
C LEU A 298 13.16 6.60 -4.52
N GLU A 299 12.56 5.67 -5.28
CA GLU A 299 13.32 4.68 -6.06
C GLU A 299 14.21 5.38 -7.12
N ARG A 300 13.69 6.39 -7.82
CA ARG A 300 14.45 7.16 -8.82
C ARG A 300 15.52 8.03 -8.21
N ALA A 301 15.26 8.63 -7.05
CA ALA A 301 16.22 9.46 -6.33
C ALA A 301 17.37 8.64 -5.71
N GLY A 302 17.17 7.35 -5.49
CA GLY A 302 18.12 6.51 -4.77
C GLY A 302 18.21 6.86 -3.28
N ALA A 303 17.18 7.48 -2.69
CA ALA A 303 17.10 7.84 -1.28
C ALA A 303 16.12 6.95 -0.55
N ASP A 304 16.47 6.51 0.66
CA ASP A 304 15.54 5.79 1.53
C ASP A 304 14.54 6.76 2.15
N GLY A 305 13.26 6.43 2.08
CA GLY A 305 12.17 7.24 2.64
C GLY A 305 11.60 6.61 3.91
N LEU A 306 11.35 7.45 4.92
CA LEU A 306 10.58 7.06 6.09
C LEU A 306 9.31 7.93 6.14
N ARG A 307 8.16 7.27 5.98
CA ARG A 307 6.87 7.94 5.98
C ARG A 307 6.54 8.48 7.37
N ALA A 308 6.12 9.73 7.43
CA ALA A 308 5.63 10.36 8.65
C ALA A 308 4.32 9.70 9.13
N ASN A 309 4.06 9.76 10.43
CA ASN A 309 2.86 9.17 11.03
C ASN A 309 1.93 10.26 11.58
N TRP A 310 0.84 10.51 10.88
CA TRP A 310 -0.20 11.48 11.26
C TRP A 310 -1.50 10.80 11.73
N ALA A 311 -1.45 9.51 12.06
CA ALA A 311 -2.60 8.76 12.51
C ALA A 311 -3.09 9.20 13.90
N GLY A 312 -4.35 9.66 13.98
CA GLY A 312 -5.02 9.89 15.24
C GLY A 312 -4.41 10.96 16.15
N GLY A 313 -4.02 12.09 15.61
CA GLY A 313 -3.44 13.19 16.38
C GLY A 313 -2.04 12.86 16.89
N ASN A 314 -1.82 12.89 18.21
CA ASN A 314 -0.50 12.62 18.79
C ASN A 314 -0.18 11.12 18.98
N ASN A 315 -0.92 10.20 18.37
CA ASN A 315 -0.66 8.77 18.49
C ASN A 315 0.41 8.31 17.49
N LEU A 316 1.67 8.43 17.84
CA LEU A 316 2.81 7.94 17.07
C LEU A 316 2.93 6.42 17.13
N HIS A 317 2.48 5.79 18.21
CA HIS A 317 2.54 4.34 18.40
C HIS A 317 1.28 3.71 17.81
N ASP A 318 1.43 2.59 17.11
CA ASP A 318 0.37 1.93 16.34
C ASP A 318 0.21 2.49 14.89
N HIS A 319 -0.75 1.97 14.13
CA HIS A 319 -1.20 2.43 12.80
C HIS A 319 -0.19 2.36 11.63
N LEU A 320 1.02 1.83 11.83
CA LEU A 320 2.02 1.62 10.75
C LEU A 320 2.15 2.84 9.82
N GLY A 321 2.63 3.98 10.35
CA GLY A 321 2.77 5.20 9.54
C GLY A 321 1.47 5.66 8.87
N ASN A 322 0.33 5.45 9.51
CA ASN A 322 -1.02 5.76 9.00
C ASN A 322 -1.50 4.88 7.81
N LEU A 323 -0.84 3.75 7.53
CA LEU A 323 -1.24 2.80 6.47
C LEU A 323 -2.38 1.87 6.91
N VAL A 324 -2.58 1.70 8.20
CA VAL A 324 -3.66 0.91 8.79
C VAL A 324 -4.44 1.75 9.80
N LEU A 325 -5.65 1.33 10.09
CA LEU A 325 -6.48 1.91 11.15
C LEU A 325 -7.06 0.79 12.03
N ARG A 326 -7.57 1.14 13.21
CA ARG A 326 -8.37 0.19 14.02
C ARG A 326 -9.83 0.34 13.67
N ASN A 327 -10.47 -0.79 13.36
CA ASN A 327 -11.93 -0.86 13.18
C ASN A 327 -12.65 -0.79 14.55
N SER A 328 -13.98 -0.80 14.54
CA SER A 328 -14.81 -0.76 15.77
C SER A 328 -14.59 -1.93 16.72
N ALA A 329 -14.03 -3.04 16.24
CA ALA A 329 -13.64 -4.19 17.05
C ALA A 329 -12.19 -4.11 17.57
N GLY A 330 -11.48 -2.99 17.35
CA GLY A 330 -10.11 -2.76 17.78
C GLY A 330 -9.04 -3.47 16.95
N GLN A 331 -9.42 -4.04 15.79
CA GLN A 331 -8.49 -4.77 14.93
C GLN A 331 -7.90 -3.86 13.87
N HIS A 332 -6.64 -4.11 13.50
CA HIS A 332 -5.99 -3.41 12.41
C HIS A 332 -6.55 -3.87 11.06
N VAL A 333 -6.95 -2.90 10.25
CA VAL A 333 -7.42 -3.11 8.89
C VAL A 333 -6.70 -2.15 7.93
N PRO A 334 -6.44 -2.55 6.67
CA PRO A 334 -5.69 -1.73 5.75
C PRO A 334 -6.49 -0.53 5.24
N LYS A 335 -5.81 0.59 5.03
CA LYS A 335 -6.27 1.74 4.25
C LYS A 335 -5.89 1.56 2.77
N GLY A 336 -6.41 2.42 1.90
CA GLY A 336 -6.10 2.36 0.47
C GLY A 336 -4.60 2.41 0.18
N GLU A 337 -3.89 3.30 0.83
CA GLU A 337 -2.46 3.46 0.60
C GLU A 337 -1.63 2.21 0.96
N TRP A 338 -2.02 1.43 1.97
CA TRP A 338 -1.35 0.16 2.26
C TRP A 338 -1.37 -0.80 1.06
N TRP A 339 -2.45 -0.80 0.27
CA TRP A 339 -2.56 -1.62 -0.93
C TRP A 339 -1.59 -1.16 -2.03
N ALA A 340 -1.31 0.13 -2.12
CA ALA A 340 -0.27 0.65 -3.03
C ALA A 340 1.12 0.16 -2.62
N TYR A 341 1.47 0.23 -1.33
CA TYR A 341 2.73 -0.31 -0.80
C TYR A 341 2.81 -1.84 -0.93
N ARG A 342 1.70 -2.55 -0.73
CA ARG A 342 1.65 -4.00 -0.95
C ARG A 342 1.89 -4.37 -2.42
N PHE A 343 1.29 -3.64 -3.34
CA PHE A 343 1.56 -3.84 -4.77
C PHE A 343 3.03 -3.58 -5.08
N TYR A 344 3.59 -2.48 -4.60
CA TYR A 344 5.02 -2.19 -4.70
C TYR A 344 5.89 -3.30 -4.11
N GLY A 345 5.57 -3.81 -2.92
CA GLY A 345 6.27 -4.94 -2.31
C GLY A 345 6.19 -6.24 -3.12
N SER A 346 5.21 -6.36 -4.03
CA SER A 346 5.04 -7.50 -4.95
C SER A 346 5.77 -7.33 -6.29
N GLN A 347 6.35 -6.16 -6.57
CA GLN A 347 7.11 -5.91 -7.79
C GLN A 347 8.50 -6.54 -7.68
N THR A 348 8.85 -7.40 -8.63
CA THR A 348 10.10 -8.17 -8.69
C THR A 348 10.77 -8.03 -10.06
N GLY A 349 11.89 -8.70 -10.27
CA GLY A 349 12.63 -8.68 -11.53
C GLY A 349 13.43 -7.39 -11.69
N GLN A 350 13.31 -6.73 -12.82
CA GLN A 350 14.08 -5.53 -13.17
C GLN A 350 13.18 -4.29 -13.19
N VAL A 351 13.65 -3.21 -12.59
CA VAL A 351 13.06 -1.87 -12.74
C VAL A 351 13.22 -1.42 -14.18
N VAL A 352 12.21 -0.80 -14.76
CA VAL A 352 12.25 -0.25 -16.13
C VAL A 352 12.09 1.26 -16.10
N ALA A 353 12.63 1.93 -17.13
CA ALA A 353 12.61 3.39 -17.19
C ALA A 353 11.19 3.93 -17.37
N VAL A 354 10.88 4.96 -16.59
CA VAL A 354 9.64 5.72 -16.67
C VAL A 354 9.95 7.19 -16.92
N THR A 355 9.29 7.78 -17.92
CA THR A 355 9.21 9.22 -18.10
C THR A 355 7.91 9.72 -17.50
N PRO A 356 7.95 10.46 -16.37
CA PRO A 356 6.76 10.97 -15.72
C PRO A 356 6.12 12.11 -16.51
N SER A 357 4.88 12.46 -16.17
CA SER A 357 4.25 13.71 -16.58
C SER A 357 4.53 14.82 -15.56
N ALA A 358 3.86 15.95 -15.72
CA ALA A 358 4.01 17.07 -14.77
C ALA A 358 3.51 16.70 -13.36
N ASN A 359 2.38 15.98 -13.28
CA ASN A 359 1.71 15.69 -12.01
C ASN A 359 1.75 14.21 -11.62
N TYR A 360 1.95 13.29 -12.57
CA TYR A 360 1.91 11.85 -12.32
C TYR A 360 3.26 11.19 -12.54
N ASP A 361 3.51 10.17 -11.74
CA ASP A 361 4.69 9.31 -11.88
C ASP A 361 4.30 7.84 -11.74
N ALA A 362 5.21 6.95 -12.15
CA ALA A 362 5.01 5.52 -12.00
C ALA A 362 6.30 4.80 -11.62
N PHE A 363 6.13 3.71 -10.87
CA PHE A 363 7.18 2.72 -10.64
C PHE A 363 6.83 1.45 -11.40
N ALA A 364 7.73 1.02 -12.27
CA ALA A 364 7.48 -0.09 -13.18
C ALA A 364 8.60 -1.14 -13.13
N THR A 365 8.20 -2.41 -13.21
CA THR A 365 9.11 -3.57 -13.25
C THR A 365 8.69 -4.58 -14.30
N LYS A 366 9.64 -5.39 -14.76
CA LYS A 366 9.40 -6.58 -15.57
C LYS A 366 10.07 -7.80 -14.99
N ASP A 367 9.37 -8.93 -15.04
CA ASP A 367 9.85 -10.25 -14.65
C ASP A 367 9.39 -11.29 -15.68
N THR A 368 9.79 -12.56 -15.52
CA THR A 368 9.33 -13.63 -16.40
C THR A 368 7.81 -13.81 -16.26
N GLY A 369 7.09 -13.67 -17.37
CA GLY A 369 5.64 -13.86 -17.46
C GLY A 369 4.81 -12.72 -16.87
N THR A 370 5.41 -11.64 -16.36
CA THR A 370 4.65 -10.51 -15.80
C THR A 370 5.41 -9.20 -15.90
N ALA A 371 4.67 -8.10 -16.04
CA ALA A 371 5.20 -6.77 -15.81
C ALA A 371 4.18 -5.98 -14.98
N LYS A 372 4.68 -5.13 -14.06
CA LYS A 372 3.84 -4.42 -13.09
C LYS A 372 4.18 -2.94 -13.07
N ILE A 373 3.16 -2.10 -13.07
CA ILE A 373 3.29 -0.65 -13.01
C ILE A 373 2.36 -0.13 -11.92
N LEU A 374 2.89 0.63 -10.98
CA LEU A 374 2.15 1.39 -9.96
C LEU A 374 2.15 2.85 -10.41
N VAL A 375 0.97 3.45 -10.53
CA VAL A 375 0.78 4.83 -11.01
C VAL A 375 0.13 5.66 -9.92
N GLY A 376 0.70 6.82 -9.62
CA GLY A 376 0.15 7.76 -8.65
C GLY A 376 0.53 9.21 -8.90
N GLY A 377 0.08 10.08 -8.00
CA GLY A 377 0.19 11.54 -8.12
C GLY A 377 -1.06 12.16 -8.75
N GLY A 378 -0.97 13.46 -9.02
CA GLY A 378 -2.06 14.23 -9.62
C GLY A 378 -3.10 14.65 -8.60
N ARG A 379 -3.03 15.93 -8.19
CA ARG A 379 -4.04 16.55 -7.30
C ARG A 379 -5.26 17.07 -8.08
N THR A 380 -5.42 16.61 -9.32
CA THR A 380 -6.55 16.92 -10.19
C THR A 380 -7.11 15.66 -10.82
N THR A 381 -8.39 15.64 -11.10
CA THR A 381 -9.03 14.56 -11.87
C THR A 381 -8.76 14.70 -13.35
N GLY A 382 -8.82 13.61 -14.11
CA GLY A 382 -8.62 13.61 -15.56
C GLY A 382 -8.33 12.20 -16.10
N ASN A 383 -7.97 12.11 -17.38
CA ASN A 383 -7.54 10.88 -18.01
C ASN A 383 -6.02 10.83 -18.12
N ILE A 384 -5.41 9.75 -17.67
CA ILE A 384 -3.97 9.54 -17.73
C ILE A 384 -3.68 8.48 -18.78
N ALA A 385 -2.91 8.82 -19.82
CA ALA A 385 -2.39 7.86 -20.77
C ALA A 385 -1.08 7.25 -20.26
N VAL A 386 -1.04 5.94 -20.09
CA VAL A 386 0.20 5.20 -19.78
C VAL A 386 0.67 4.53 -21.06
N ASN A 387 1.70 5.10 -21.70
CA ASN A 387 2.27 4.63 -22.95
C ASN A 387 3.29 3.53 -22.66
N LEU A 388 2.94 2.28 -22.96
CA LEU A 388 3.77 1.09 -22.76
C LEU A 388 4.55 0.82 -24.03
N GLN A 389 5.87 0.97 -23.99
CA GLN A 389 6.76 0.85 -25.15
C GLN A 389 7.71 -0.33 -25.02
N ARG A 390 8.07 -0.94 -26.17
CA ARG A 390 9.04 -2.02 -26.25
C ARG A 390 8.67 -3.23 -25.40
N LEU A 391 7.39 -3.61 -25.47
CA LEU A 391 6.84 -4.79 -24.80
C LEU A 391 7.44 -6.10 -25.35
N ASP A 392 8.03 -6.08 -26.55
CA ASP A 392 8.83 -7.17 -27.12
C ASP A 392 10.00 -7.60 -26.23
N THR A 393 10.45 -6.75 -25.31
CA THR A 393 11.54 -7.05 -24.36
C THR A 393 11.06 -7.67 -23.04
N THR A 394 9.76 -7.96 -22.90
CA THR A 394 9.17 -8.61 -21.72
C THR A 394 9.09 -10.13 -21.93
N SER A 395 9.87 -10.89 -21.16
CA SER A 395 9.93 -12.35 -21.31
C SER A 395 8.61 -13.02 -20.91
N GLY A 396 7.97 -13.73 -21.85
CA GLY A 396 6.77 -14.53 -21.61
C GLY A 396 5.47 -13.74 -21.44
N VAL A 397 5.50 -12.41 -21.47
CA VAL A 397 4.31 -11.55 -21.30
C VAL A 397 3.56 -11.39 -22.63
N VAL A 398 4.28 -11.10 -23.70
CA VAL A 398 3.69 -10.94 -25.05
C VAL A 398 3.68 -12.27 -25.77
N GLN A 399 2.52 -12.66 -26.31
CA GLN A 399 2.32 -13.84 -27.13
C GLN A 399 1.48 -13.48 -28.35
N ASN A 400 1.91 -13.86 -29.54
CA ASN A 400 1.21 -13.59 -30.81
C ASN A 400 0.84 -12.10 -30.99
N ASN A 401 1.77 -11.20 -30.63
CA ASN A 401 1.56 -9.75 -30.67
C ASN A 401 0.40 -9.27 -29.77
N GLN A 402 0.07 -10.02 -28.72
CA GLN A 402 -0.98 -9.71 -27.76
C GLN A 402 -0.46 -9.76 -26.32
N VAL A 403 -1.11 -9.00 -25.45
CA VAL A 403 -0.86 -8.96 -24.00
C VAL A 403 -2.20 -8.83 -23.26
N ARG A 404 -2.33 -9.47 -22.12
CA ARG A 404 -3.43 -9.19 -21.20
C ARG A 404 -3.06 -7.99 -20.32
N VAL A 405 -3.94 -7.01 -20.31
CA VAL A 405 -3.84 -5.79 -19.50
C VAL A 405 -4.86 -5.88 -18.36
N HIS A 406 -4.38 -6.01 -17.14
CA HIS A 406 -5.20 -5.99 -15.94
C HIS A 406 -4.95 -4.69 -15.18
N VAL A 407 -5.96 -3.85 -15.08
CA VAL A 407 -5.90 -2.55 -14.39
C VAL A 407 -6.79 -2.59 -13.17
N GLN A 408 -6.22 -2.18 -12.03
CA GLN A 408 -6.99 -2.00 -10.82
C GLN A 408 -6.85 -0.57 -10.31
N ARG A 409 -7.92 -0.05 -9.75
CA ARG A 409 -7.97 1.19 -8.99
C ARG A 409 -7.82 0.88 -7.50
N ILE A 410 -6.96 1.61 -6.81
CA ILE A 410 -6.83 1.57 -5.35
C ILE A 410 -7.52 2.81 -4.79
N PRO A 411 -8.71 2.68 -4.20
CA PRO A 411 -9.46 3.83 -3.68
C PRO A 411 -8.86 4.34 -2.37
N ASP A 412 -8.96 5.65 -2.13
CA ASP A 412 -8.63 6.26 -0.82
C ASP A 412 -9.72 5.99 0.24
N ASN A 413 -10.98 5.95 -0.18
CA ASN A 413 -12.13 5.79 0.73
C ASN A 413 -12.17 6.84 1.87
N GLY A 414 -11.72 8.09 1.58
CA GLY A 414 -11.67 9.16 2.58
C GLY A 414 -10.78 8.85 3.79
N GLY A 415 -9.70 8.10 3.58
CA GLY A 415 -8.80 7.62 4.65
C GLY A 415 -9.37 6.48 5.49
N GLY A 416 -10.53 5.92 5.12
CA GLY A 416 -11.14 4.75 5.76
C GLY A 416 -10.54 3.43 5.33
N ALA A 417 -11.06 2.32 5.90
CA ALA A 417 -10.64 0.97 5.53
C ALA A 417 -10.95 0.66 4.06
N VAL A 418 -10.02 -0.04 3.40
CA VAL A 418 -10.17 -0.52 2.02
C VAL A 418 -9.96 -2.02 1.99
N GLN A 419 -10.95 -2.75 1.51
CA GLN A 419 -10.93 -4.22 1.49
C GLN A 419 -10.01 -4.79 0.41
N GLY A 420 -9.79 -4.05 -0.69
CA GLY A 420 -8.89 -4.44 -1.78
C GLY A 420 -8.93 -3.49 -2.97
N PRO A 421 -7.95 -3.60 -3.88
CA PRO A 421 -7.98 -2.92 -5.17
C PRO A 421 -9.14 -3.40 -6.04
N VAL A 422 -9.75 -2.49 -6.81
CA VAL A 422 -10.93 -2.74 -7.64
C VAL A 422 -10.52 -2.88 -9.10
N THR A 423 -10.80 -4.01 -9.73
CA THR A 423 -10.56 -4.21 -11.16
C THR A 423 -11.45 -3.30 -12.00
N ILE A 424 -10.84 -2.51 -12.88
CA ILE A 424 -11.54 -1.62 -13.81
C ILE A 424 -11.32 -2.00 -15.28
N GLN A 425 -10.28 -2.80 -15.56
CA GLN A 425 -10.04 -3.40 -16.86
C GLN A 425 -9.36 -4.76 -16.71
N ASN A 426 -9.77 -5.76 -17.48
CA ASN A 426 -9.07 -7.02 -17.65
C ASN A 426 -9.34 -7.54 -19.06
N SER A 427 -8.48 -7.18 -20.01
CA SER A 427 -8.70 -7.43 -21.42
C SER A 427 -7.41 -7.80 -22.14
N VAL A 428 -7.53 -8.54 -23.24
CA VAL A 428 -6.42 -8.81 -24.17
C VAL A 428 -6.35 -7.67 -25.18
N VAL A 429 -5.15 -7.12 -25.35
CA VAL A 429 -4.87 -6.03 -26.29
C VAL A 429 -3.87 -6.51 -27.34
N THR A 430 -4.14 -6.18 -28.60
CA THR A 430 -3.18 -6.38 -29.71
C THR A 430 -2.25 -5.18 -29.78
N LEU A 431 -0.94 -5.45 -29.86
CA LEU A 431 0.09 -4.41 -29.87
C LEU A 431 0.22 -3.77 -31.26
N SER A 432 0.56 -2.49 -31.27
CA SER A 432 0.99 -1.76 -32.47
C SER A 432 2.45 -1.35 -32.28
N ASN A 433 3.34 -1.81 -33.17
CA ASN A 433 4.78 -1.55 -33.06
C ASN A 433 5.36 -1.89 -31.66
N ASN A 434 5.00 -3.07 -31.13
CA ASN A 434 5.40 -3.53 -29.81
C ASN A 434 5.00 -2.59 -28.65
N SER A 435 3.95 -1.82 -28.83
CA SER A 435 3.50 -0.79 -27.89
C SER A 435 1.98 -0.79 -27.75
N THR A 436 1.49 -0.26 -26.63
CA THR A 436 0.07 0.03 -26.42
C THR A 436 -0.07 1.18 -25.42
N THR A 437 -1.25 1.79 -25.39
CA THR A 437 -1.59 2.82 -24.38
C THR A 437 -2.72 2.31 -23.51
N VAL A 438 -2.54 2.44 -22.19
CA VAL A 438 -3.57 2.16 -21.18
C VAL A 438 -4.09 3.50 -20.68
N ASN A 439 -5.39 3.74 -20.80
CA ASN A 439 -6.03 4.96 -20.30
C ASN A 439 -6.62 4.69 -18.91
N LEU A 440 -6.22 5.51 -17.95
CA LEU A 440 -6.67 5.44 -16.56
C LEU A 440 -7.66 6.56 -16.27
N PRO A 441 -8.92 6.26 -15.94
CA PRO A 441 -9.92 7.28 -15.58
C PRO A 441 -9.71 7.74 -14.13
N HIS A 442 -8.92 8.78 -13.92
CA HIS A 442 -8.65 9.34 -12.58
C HIS A 442 -9.80 10.26 -12.18
N SER A 443 -10.85 9.68 -11.62
CA SER A 443 -12.08 10.40 -11.21
C SER A 443 -12.08 10.86 -9.75
N ALA A 444 -11.13 10.37 -8.94
CA ALA A 444 -10.96 10.78 -7.54
C ALA A 444 -9.47 11.04 -7.27
N VAL A 445 -9.15 12.25 -6.83
CA VAL A 445 -7.78 12.78 -6.74
C VAL A 445 -6.80 11.99 -5.88
N ASN A 446 -7.31 11.25 -4.89
CA ASN A 446 -6.49 10.47 -3.96
C ASN A 446 -6.32 9.00 -4.36
N ASP A 447 -6.95 8.55 -5.45
CA ASP A 447 -6.87 7.18 -5.91
C ASP A 447 -5.57 6.93 -6.69
N SER A 448 -5.00 5.74 -6.55
CA SER A 448 -3.90 5.27 -7.40
C SER A 448 -4.32 4.09 -8.26
N PHE A 449 -3.44 3.70 -9.19
CA PHE A 449 -3.72 2.62 -10.13
C PHE A 449 -2.56 1.63 -10.20
N THR A 450 -2.93 0.37 -10.44
CA THR A 450 -1.97 -0.67 -10.80
C THR A 450 -2.28 -1.21 -12.19
N ILE A 451 -1.22 -1.47 -12.96
CA ILE A 451 -1.32 -2.17 -14.23
C ILE A 451 -0.47 -3.42 -14.11
N THR A 452 -1.06 -4.58 -14.32
CA THR A 452 -0.35 -5.86 -14.45
C THR A 452 -0.49 -6.37 -15.87
N LEU A 453 0.64 -6.63 -16.51
CA LEU A 453 0.71 -7.22 -17.85
C LEU A 453 1.00 -8.71 -17.71
N LEU A 454 0.21 -9.53 -18.39
CA LEU A 454 0.24 -10.98 -18.31
C LEU A 454 0.15 -11.59 -19.72
N PRO A 455 0.52 -12.86 -19.90
CA PRO A 455 0.23 -13.59 -21.15
C PRO A 455 -1.27 -13.52 -21.49
N PRO A 456 -1.66 -13.44 -22.76
CA PRO A 456 -3.07 -13.37 -23.15
C PRO A 456 -3.93 -14.52 -22.61
N SER A 457 -3.33 -15.70 -22.47
CA SER A 457 -3.98 -16.92 -21.95
C SER A 457 -4.14 -16.95 -20.44
N ASP A 458 -3.42 -16.10 -19.70
CA ASP A 458 -3.53 -16.07 -18.24
C ASP A 458 -4.80 -15.30 -17.83
N THR A 459 -5.83 -16.03 -17.43
CA THR A 459 -7.12 -15.50 -16.98
C THR A 459 -7.36 -15.73 -15.50
N ALA A 460 -6.34 -16.21 -14.78
CA ALA A 460 -6.38 -16.27 -13.33
C ALA A 460 -6.36 -14.86 -12.72
N PHE A 461 -7.01 -14.70 -11.57
CA PHE A 461 -6.99 -13.44 -10.84
C PHE A 461 -6.98 -13.67 -9.34
N ASP A 462 -6.38 -12.75 -8.62
CA ASP A 462 -6.42 -12.73 -7.15
C ASP A 462 -7.54 -11.82 -6.67
N SER A 463 -8.29 -12.26 -5.67
CA SER A 463 -9.32 -11.44 -5.03
C SER A 463 -9.48 -11.80 -3.56
N VAL A 464 -9.81 -10.80 -2.76
CA VAL A 464 -10.56 -11.03 -1.53
C VAL A 464 -12.01 -11.38 -1.93
N ALA A 465 -12.69 -12.18 -1.11
CA ALA A 465 -14.11 -12.47 -1.27
C ALA A 465 -14.86 -11.91 -0.04
N VAL A 466 -15.61 -10.83 -0.25
CA VAL A 466 -16.30 -10.10 0.83
C VAL A 466 -17.76 -10.47 0.87
N ALA A 467 -18.23 -11.05 1.97
CA ALA A 467 -19.64 -11.39 2.17
C ALA A 467 -20.50 -10.12 2.29
N GLN A 468 -21.51 -10.00 1.44
CA GLN A 468 -22.26 -8.75 1.28
C GLN A 468 -23.14 -8.37 2.49
N HIS A 469 -23.59 -9.34 3.28
CA HIS A 469 -24.42 -9.08 4.46
C HIS A 469 -23.61 -8.60 5.68
N SER A 470 -22.35 -9.03 5.80
CA SER A 470 -21.51 -8.78 6.98
C SER A 470 -20.31 -7.86 6.71
N GLN A 471 -19.97 -7.62 5.45
CA GLN A 471 -18.78 -6.89 5.00
C GLN A 471 -17.47 -7.52 5.52
N GLN A 472 -17.47 -8.84 5.79
CA GLN A 472 -16.31 -9.61 6.23
C GLN A 472 -15.76 -10.46 5.08
N CYS A 473 -14.46 -10.77 5.16
CA CYS A 473 -13.73 -11.54 4.16
C CYS A 473 -13.82 -13.05 4.41
N LEU A 474 -13.87 -13.85 3.34
CA LEU A 474 -13.61 -15.29 3.37
C LEU A 474 -12.17 -15.50 3.86
N ASP A 475 -12.01 -16.23 4.94
CA ASP A 475 -10.78 -16.30 5.72
C ASP A 475 -10.39 -17.74 6.02
N ASN A 476 -9.11 -18.06 5.86
CA ASN A 476 -8.53 -19.30 6.31
C ASN A 476 -8.05 -19.17 7.76
N PRO A 477 -8.79 -19.72 8.74
CA PRO A 477 -8.52 -19.52 10.17
C PRO A 477 -7.09 -19.87 10.56
N ASN A 478 -6.51 -19.02 11.42
CA ASN A 478 -5.18 -19.20 12.00
C ASN A 478 -4.05 -19.39 10.97
N ARG A 479 -4.27 -18.99 9.74
CA ARG A 479 -3.31 -19.20 8.63
C ARG A 479 -2.90 -20.67 8.49
N SER A 480 -3.84 -21.57 8.72
CA SER A 480 -3.59 -23.02 8.70
C SER A 480 -3.14 -23.50 7.32
N THR A 481 -2.20 -24.44 7.30
CA THR A 481 -1.80 -25.20 6.10
C THR A 481 -2.32 -26.62 6.10
N THR A 482 -3.17 -26.99 7.08
CA THR A 482 -3.69 -28.35 7.28
C THR A 482 -4.93 -28.58 6.43
N ASP A 483 -5.07 -29.76 5.83
CA ASP A 483 -6.29 -30.20 5.17
C ASP A 483 -7.45 -30.30 6.17
N GLY A 484 -8.67 -29.99 5.73
CA GLY A 484 -9.87 -30.05 6.56
C GLY A 484 -10.11 -28.79 7.41
N ASN A 485 -9.26 -27.78 7.34
CA ASN A 485 -9.49 -26.53 8.07
C ASN A 485 -10.72 -25.81 7.51
N VAL A 486 -11.80 -25.73 8.29
CA VAL A 486 -13.07 -25.11 7.88
C VAL A 486 -12.87 -23.62 7.74
N GLN A 487 -13.32 -23.05 6.61
CA GLN A 487 -13.23 -21.63 6.36
C GLN A 487 -14.24 -20.86 7.22
N GLN A 488 -13.95 -19.60 7.44
CA GLN A 488 -14.79 -18.68 8.22
C GLN A 488 -14.96 -17.35 7.48
N GLN A 489 -15.87 -16.52 7.94
CA GLN A 489 -15.78 -15.08 7.68
C GLN A 489 -14.99 -14.40 8.79
N PHE A 490 -14.21 -13.38 8.45
CA PHE A 490 -13.46 -12.59 9.41
C PHE A 490 -13.25 -11.16 8.91
N HIS A 491 -12.89 -10.25 9.80
CA HIS A 491 -12.57 -8.87 9.40
C HIS A 491 -11.53 -8.85 8.29
N CYS A 492 -11.70 -7.97 7.30
CA CYS A 492 -10.77 -7.88 6.19
C CYS A 492 -9.45 -7.23 6.65
N GLU A 493 -8.44 -8.07 6.87
CA GLU A 493 -7.11 -7.67 7.35
C GLU A 493 -6.10 -7.49 6.20
N GLY A 494 -6.47 -7.84 4.98
CA GLY A 494 -5.60 -7.75 3.80
C GLY A 494 -4.51 -8.83 3.70
N GLY A 495 -4.43 -9.78 4.62
CA GLY A 495 -3.41 -10.83 4.62
C GLY A 495 -3.68 -11.94 3.59
N ASP A 496 -2.64 -12.72 3.24
CA ASP A 496 -2.72 -13.80 2.26
C ASP A 496 -3.68 -14.93 2.64
N GLN A 497 -4.04 -15.09 3.93
CA GLN A 497 -5.08 -16.04 4.36
C GLN A 497 -6.49 -15.64 3.87
N GLN A 498 -6.68 -14.38 3.47
CA GLN A 498 -7.93 -13.84 2.94
C GLN A 498 -7.85 -13.56 1.43
N LEU A 499 -6.69 -13.78 0.82
CA LEU A 499 -6.49 -13.61 -0.62
C LEU A 499 -6.61 -14.96 -1.32
N TRP A 500 -7.46 -14.99 -2.34
CA TRP A 500 -7.80 -16.19 -3.08
C TRP A 500 -7.44 -16.03 -4.55
N ASN A 501 -6.69 -16.99 -5.09
CA ASN A 501 -6.37 -17.07 -6.50
C ASN A 501 -7.41 -17.92 -7.23
N PHE A 502 -8.17 -17.30 -8.09
CA PHE A 502 -9.19 -17.91 -8.94
C PHE A 502 -8.54 -18.42 -10.22
N ARG A 503 -8.34 -19.72 -10.32
CA ARG A 503 -7.73 -20.40 -11.48
C ARG A 503 -8.82 -20.97 -12.37
N PRO A 504 -8.91 -20.56 -13.64
CA PRO A 504 -9.97 -21.04 -14.52
C PRO A 504 -9.86 -22.55 -14.76
N VAL A 505 -11.00 -23.22 -14.77
CA VAL A 505 -11.10 -24.64 -15.14
C VAL A 505 -11.14 -24.74 -16.67
N ALA A 506 -10.17 -25.45 -17.26
CA ALA A 506 -10.06 -25.56 -18.70
C ALA A 506 -11.34 -26.11 -19.35
N GLY A 507 -11.83 -25.41 -20.39
CA GLY A 507 -13.02 -25.78 -21.16
C GLY A 507 -14.36 -25.55 -20.44
N VAL A 508 -14.38 -24.91 -19.27
CA VAL A 508 -15.63 -24.64 -18.52
C VAL A 508 -15.72 -23.15 -18.22
N ALA A 509 -16.66 -22.47 -18.87
CA ALA A 509 -16.84 -21.03 -18.72
C ALA A 509 -17.14 -20.62 -17.27
N ASP A 510 -16.62 -19.47 -16.86
CA ASP A 510 -16.83 -18.85 -15.56
C ASP A 510 -16.69 -19.78 -14.35
N THR A 511 -15.87 -20.83 -14.47
CA THR A 511 -15.65 -21.83 -13.43
C THR A 511 -14.18 -21.86 -13.03
N TYR A 512 -13.94 -21.88 -11.71
CA TYR A 512 -12.61 -21.71 -11.13
C TYR A 512 -12.34 -22.72 -10.04
N THR A 513 -11.08 -23.13 -9.94
CA THR A 513 -10.50 -23.67 -8.69
C THR A 513 -10.04 -22.46 -7.87
N VAL A 514 -10.47 -22.38 -6.62
CA VAL A 514 -10.22 -21.23 -5.74
C VAL A 514 -9.14 -21.59 -4.73
N VAL A 515 -7.95 -21.01 -4.86
CA VAL A 515 -6.75 -21.40 -4.12
C VAL A 515 -6.37 -20.30 -3.12
N ASN A 516 -6.24 -20.66 -1.85
CA ASN A 516 -5.77 -19.73 -0.82
C ASN A 516 -4.30 -19.38 -1.04
N ARG A 517 -3.97 -18.09 -1.03
CA ARG A 517 -2.59 -17.61 -1.32
C ARG A 517 -1.59 -18.00 -0.23
N GLN A 518 -2.02 -18.06 1.04
CA GLN A 518 -1.15 -18.36 2.15
C GLN A 518 -0.83 -19.86 2.25
N SER A 519 -1.86 -20.73 2.10
CA SER A 519 -1.70 -22.19 2.28
C SER A 519 -1.40 -22.92 0.97
N GLY A 520 -1.72 -22.34 -0.19
CA GLY A 520 -1.65 -23.01 -1.49
C GLY A 520 -2.73 -24.09 -1.68
N LYS A 521 -3.69 -24.21 -0.74
CA LYS A 521 -4.75 -25.23 -0.80
C LYS A 521 -6.03 -24.69 -1.44
N CYS A 522 -6.82 -25.60 -1.96
CA CYS A 522 -8.07 -25.31 -2.65
C CYS A 522 -9.24 -25.20 -1.67
N LEU A 523 -10.14 -24.27 -1.94
CA LEU A 523 -11.48 -24.27 -1.36
C LEU A 523 -12.19 -25.54 -1.77
N ASP A 524 -12.81 -26.25 -0.81
CA ASP A 524 -13.31 -27.59 -0.99
C ASP A 524 -14.61 -27.80 -0.19
N VAL A 525 -15.58 -28.50 -0.78
CA VAL A 525 -16.75 -28.96 -0.04
C VAL A 525 -16.47 -30.33 0.55
N SER A 526 -16.47 -30.41 1.86
CA SER A 526 -16.09 -31.59 2.63
C SER A 526 -16.86 -32.87 2.22
N GLY A 527 -16.10 -33.95 2.03
CA GLY A 527 -16.67 -35.28 1.73
C GLY A 527 -17.40 -35.37 0.40
N VAL A 528 -17.20 -34.43 -0.54
CA VAL A 528 -17.98 -34.34 -1.80
C VAL A 528 -19.50 -34.33 -1.54
N SER A 529 -19.90 -33.85 -0.37
CA SER A 529 -21.30 -33.87 0.09
C SER A 529 -22.19 -33.00 -0.78
N THR A 530 -23.40 -33.47 -1.08
CA THR A 530 -24.46 -32.67 -1.75
C THR A 530 -25.49 -32.13 -0.76
N ALA A 531 -25.33 -32.37 0.55
CA ALA A 531 -26.26 -31.91 1.57
C ALA A 531 -26.09 -30.42 1.88
N ASP A 532 -27.18 -29.75 2.26
CA ASP A 532 -27.12 -28.43 2.88
C ASP A 532 -26.38 -28.52 4.22
N GLY A 533 -25.58 -27.50 4.56
CA GLY A 533 -24.80 -27.45 5.77
C GLY A 533 -23.45 -28.17 5.70
N ALA A 534 -23.10 -28.81 4.57
CA ALA A 534 -21.78 -29.42 4.42
C ALA A 534 -20.69 -28.34 4.49
N ALA A 535 -19.67 -28.58 5.34
CA ALA A 535 -18.60 -27.60 5.59
C ALA A 535 -17.82 -27.28 4.31
N VAL A 536 -17.50 -26.01 4.13
CA VAL A 536 -16.52 -25.55 3.15
C VAL A 536 -15.19 -25.34 3.88
N HIS A 537 -14.19 -26.12 3.49
CA HIS A 537 -12.87 -26.14 4.11
C HIS A 537 -11.77 -25.93 3.07
N GLN A 538 -10.51 -25.90 3.48
CA GLN A 538 -9.41 -26.05 2.55
C GLN A 538 -8.97 -27.51 2.47
N TRP A 539 -8.52 -27.93 1.29
CA TRP A 539 -7.95 -29.24 1.05
C TRP A 539 -6.85 -29.19 0.00
N THR A 540 -5.94 -30.17 0.00
CA THR A 540 -4.97 -30.34 -1.09
C THR A 540 -5.69 -30.30 -2.43
N CYS A 541 -5.20 -29.49 -3.37
CA CYS A 541 -5.84 -29.31 -4.67
C CYS A 541 -5.86 -30.60 -5.48
N THR A 542 -7.04 -30.96 -5.95
CA THR A 542 -7.30 -32.09 -6.84
C THR A 542 -8.06 -31.59 -8.07
N SER A 543 -8.45 -32.48 -8.98
CA SER A 543 -9.36 -32.13 -10.08
C SER A 543 -10.85 -32.34 -9.74
N GLY A 544 -11.17 -32.60 -8.45
CA GLY A 544 -12.51 -32.91 -7.98
C GLY A 544 -13.52 -31.79 -8.24
N LEU A 545 -14.75 -32.16 -8.57
CA LEU A 545 -15.81 -31.17 -8.85
C LEU A 545 -16.23 -30.39 -7.60
N ASN A 546 -15.94 -30.91 -6.41
CA ASN A 546 -16.18 -30.24 -5.10
C ASN A 546 -15.18 -29.13 -4.79
N GLN A 547 -14.12 -28.99 -5.63
CA GLN A 547 -13.15 -27.89 -5.59
C GLN A 547 -13.32 -26.92 -6.75
N GLN A 548 -14.35 -27.08 -7.58
CA GLN A 548 -14.65 -26.24 -8.73
C GLN A 548 -15.91 -25.43 -8.47
N PHE A 549 -15.78 -24.12 -8.59
CA PHE A 549 -16.87 -23.18 -8.30
C PHE A 549 -17.18 -22.32 -9.52
N ALA A 550 -18.44 -22.35 -9.96
CA ALA A 550 -18.93 -21.42 -10.97
C ALA A 550 -19.22 -20.05 -10.32
N LEU A 551 -18.73 -18.98 -10.95
CA LEU A 551 -19.07 -17.61 -10.57
C LEU A 551 -20.37 -17.20 -11.26
N ARG A 552 -21.45 -17.16 -10.52
CA ARG A 552 -22.75 -16.69 -10.99
C ARG A 552 -22.92 -15.23 -10.58
N ARG A 553 -22.92 -14.33 -11.57
CA ARG A 553 -23.10 -12.89 -11.30
C ARG A 553 -24.46 -12.62 -10.68
N VAL A 554 -24.47 -11.76 -9.68
CA VAL A 554 -25.71 -11.32 -9.02
C VAL A 554 -26.19 -10.05 -9.72
N THR A 555 -27.42 -10.09 -10.27
CA THR A 555 -28.00 -9.01 -11.08
C THR A 555 -29.36 -8.56 -10.54
N TYR A 556 -29.37 -7.79 -9.47
CA TYR A 556 -30.58 -7.12 -8.99
C TYR A 556 -30.29 -5.64 -8.68
N SER A 557 -31.34 -4.84 -8.51
CA SER A 557 -31.20 -3.40 -8.25
C SER A 557 -30.31 -3.13 -7.02
N GLY A 558 -29.28 -2.30 -7.19
CA GLY A 558 -28.37 -1.89 -6.13
C GLY A 558 -27.23 -2.87 -5.82
N ASN A 559 -27.02 -3.92 -6.64
CA ASN A 559 -25.82 -4.74 -6.53
C ASN A 559 -24.62 -4.09 -7.26
N ASP A 560 -23.42 -4.42 -6.78
CA ASP A 560 -22.16 -4.03 -7.42
C ASP A 560 -21.83 -4.97 -8.60
N PRO A 561 -21.20 -4.51 -9.68
CA PRO A 561 -20.77 -5.37 -10.79
C PRO A 561 -19.83 -6.50 -10.37
N HIS A 562 -19.19 -6.41 -9.22
CA HIS A 562 -18.30 -7.41 -8.66
C HIS A 562 -18.98 -8.40 -7.69
N ASP A 563 -20.33 -8.40 -7.60
CA ASP A 563 -21.07 -9.31 -6.73
C ASP A 563 -21.40 -10.63 -7.42
N TYR A 564 -20.97 -11.75 -6.80
CA TYR A 564 -21.09 -13.09 -7.33
C TYR A 564 -21.59 -14.08 -6.26
N GLN A 565 -22.25 -15.14 -6.71
CA GLN A 565 -22.39 -16.38 -5.95
C GLN A 565 -21.31 -17.38 -6.42
N LEU A 566 -20.66 -18.04 -5.47
CA LEU A 566 -19.72 -19.13 -5.73
C LEU A 566 -20.53 -20.44 -5.65
N VAL A 567 -20.78 -21.08 -6.78
CA VAL A 567 -21.62 -22.27 -6.89
C VAL A 567 -20.76 -23.51 -7.06
N ALA A 568 -20.78 -24.40 -6.07
CA ALA A 568 -20.03 -25.67 -6.13
C ALA A 568 -20.53 -26.55 -7.26
N ARG A 569 -19.64 -26.98 -8.15
CA ARG A 569 -19.99 -27.65 -9.41
C ARG A 569 -20.61 -29.04 -9.22
N HIS A 570 -20.21 -29.77 -8.19
CA HIS A 570 -20.71 -31.13 -7.90
C HIS A 570 -22.14 -31.15 -7.34
N SER A 571 -22.51 -30.12 -6.56
CA SER A 571 -23.77 -30.07 -5.81
C SER A 571 -24.77 -29.03 -6.35
N GLY A 572 -24.29 -28.05 -7.12
CA GLY A 572 -25.09 -26.91 -7.55
C GLY A 572 -25.46 -25.94 -6.41
N LYS A 573 -24.84 -26.11 -5.21
CA LYS A 573 -25.10 -25.28 -4.03
C LYS A 573 -24.10 -24.12 -3.90
N CYS A 574 -24.53 -23.09 -3.19
CA CYS A 574 -23.76 -21.86 -2.99
C CYS A 574 -22.89 -21.92 -1.73
N VAL A 575 -21.71 -21.32 -1.82
CA VAL A 575 -20.87 -21.01 -0.64
C VAL A 575 -21.63 -19.97 0.20
N ASP A 576 -21.85 -20.30 1.45
CA ASP A 576 -22.80 -19.65 2.34
C ASP A 576 -22.18 -19.38 3.72
N VAL A 577 -22.43 -18.21 4.29
CA VAL A 577 -22.10 -17.95 5.70
C VAL A 577 -23.20 -18.51 6.57
N SER A 578 -22.86 -19.48 7.42
CA SER A 578 -23.80 -20.21 8.25
C SER A 578 -24.71 -19.29 9.07
N THR A 579 -25.99 -19.64 9.09
CA THR A 579 -27.05 -18.96 9.88
C THR A 579 -27.19 -17.46 9.60
N VAL A 580 -26.70 -16.98 8.45
CA VAL A 580 -26.70 -15.54 8.11
C VAL A 580 -25.96 -14.69 9.17
N SER A 581 -25.00 -15.30 9.85
CA SER A 581 -24.29 -14.64 10.95
C SER A 581 -23.49 -13.44 10.45
N THR A 582 -23.53 -12.35 11.17
CA THR A 582 -22.65 -11.18 10.98
C THR A 582 -21.47 -11.19 11.96
N ALA A 583 -21.39 -12.19 12.84
CA ALA A 583 -20.29 -12.30 13.79
C ALA A 583 -19.00 -12.76 13.08
N PRO A 584 -17.82 -12.22 13.49
CA PRO A 584 -16.55 -12.76 13.03
C PRO A 584 -16.40 -14.23 13.47
N ARG A 585 -15.68 -15.01 12.67
CA ARG A 585 -15.47 -16.47 12.84
C ARG A 585 -16.70 -17.33 12.60
N ALA A 586 -17.77 -16.80 12.00
CA ALA A 586 -18.88 -17.65 11.57
C ALA A 586 -18.39 -18.60 10.46
N PRO A 587 -18.68 -19.93 10.58
CA PRO A 587 -18.19 -20.92 9.65
C PRO A 587 -18.86 -20.80 8.28
N ILE A 588 -18.14 -21.25 7.27
CA ILE A 588 -18.62 -21.33 5.89
C ILE A 588 -19.06 -22.75 5.58
N HIS A 589 -20.21 -22.88 4.95
CA HIS A 589 -20.74 -24.14 4.46
C HIS A 589 -21.33 -23.98 3.03
N GLN A 590 -21.76 -25.04 2.42
CA GLN A 590 -22.63 -24.94 1.24
C GLN A 590 -24.11 -24.98 1.64
N TRP A 591 -24.95 -24.26 0.93
CA TRP A 591 -26.40 -24.26 1.11
C TRP A 591 -27.12 -24.13 -0.24
N THR A 592 -28.39 -24.57 -0.30
CA THR A 592 -29.23 -24.35 -1.48
C THR A 592 -29.20 -22.89 -1.88
N CYS A 593 -28.87 -22.60 -3.15
CA CYS A 593 -28.68 -21.24 -3.63
C CYS A 593 -30.00 -20.45 -3.59
N ILE A 594 -29.96 -19.27 -3.01
CA ILE A 594 -31.04 -18.28 -3.15
C ILE A 594 -30.88 -17.63 -4.53
N PRO A 595 -31.90 -17.68 -5.41
CA PRO A 595 -31.79 -17.08 -6.72
C PRO A 595 -31.47 -15.58 -6.67
N PRO A 596 -30.64 -15.05 -7.57
CA PRO A 596 -30.39 -13.61 -7.67
C PRO A 596 -31.71 -12.84 -7.85
N GLY A 597 -31.92 -11.79 -7.04
CA GLY A 597 -33.14 -10.97 -7.09
C GLY A 597 -34.27 -11.38 -6.15
N GLN A 598 -34.17 -12.52 -5.48
CA GLN A 598 -35.09 -12.92 -4.43
C GLN A 598 -34.51 -12.58 -3.05
N GLY A 599 -34.85 -11.42 -2.52
CA GLY A 599 -34.74 -11.04 -1.11
C GLY A 599 -33.38 -11.13 -0.45
N SER A 600 -33.30 -10.64 0.75
CA SER A 600 -32.27 -10.86 1.76
C SER A 600 -32.47 -12.23 2.40
N PRO A 601 -31.40 -12.96 2.81
CA PRO A 601 -30.09 -12.43 3.20
C PRO A 601 -29.00 -12.65 2.14
N ARG A 602 -28.03 -11.69 2.08
CA ARG A 602 -26.92 -11.71 1.13
C ARG A 602 -25.71 -12.52 1.61
N ASN A 603 -25.90 -13.53 2.45
CA ASN A 603 -24.85 -14.38 3.02
C ASN A 603 -24.26 -15.37 2.01
N GLN A 604 -24.84 -15.47 0.81
CA GLN A 604 -24.33 -16.24 -0.33
C GLN A 604 -23.75 -15.33 -1.44
N THR A 605 -23.74 -14.01 -1.22
CA THR A 605 -23.22 -13.04 -2.18
C THR A 605 -21.86 -12.56 -1.73
N TRP A 606 -20.87 -12.76 -2.61
CA TRP A 606 -19.48 -12.44 -2.37
C TRP A 606 -19.01 -11.38 -3.35
N ARG A 607 -18.49 -10.27 -2.85
CA ARG A 607 -17.86 -9.26 -3.67
C ARG A 607 -16.43 -9.64 -3.96
N LEU A 608 -16.10 -9.74 -5.25
CA LEU A 608 -14.79 -10.11 -5.76
C LEU A 608 -14.14 -8.89 -6.43
N TRP A 609 -13.45 -8.07 -5.66
CA TRP A 609 -12.84 -6.84 -6.16
C TRP A 609 -11.80 -7.06 -7.27
N GLY A 610 -11.15 -8.22 -7.30
CA GLY A 610 -10.13 -8.59 -8.28
C GLY A 610 -10.66 -9.13 -9.62
N ARG A 611 -11.99 -9.34 -9.73
CA ARG A 611 -12.61 -9.93 -10.92
C ARG A 611 -12.81 -8.91 -12.02
#